data_42e4f0730fec32ac5a31e4d475c8fad2
#
_entry.id   42e4f0730fec32ac5a31e4d475c8fad2
#
_cell.length_a   1.000
_cell.length_b   1.000
_cell.length_c   1.000
_cell.angle_alpha   90.00
_cell.angle_beta   90.00
_cell.angle_gamma   90.00
#
_symmetry.space_group_name_H-M   'P 1'
#
loop_
_entity.id
_entity.type
_entity.pdbx_description
1 polymer ?
#
loop_
_entity_poly.entity_id
_entity_poly.type
_entity_poly.pdbx_seq_one_letter_code
_entity_poly.pdbx_strand_id
1 'polypeptide(L)'
;MKSLNLNKKILFLFIISIFFSSSLLSEEVDIWKKENLDKKIISNNSSNISVDQNQSKINVNQEIKTNIILSDNALTDSKNSVYGIFEPEQNNLTLDMWVNSEGTRIKDTIERIEKIKLSSFSEELLINTLFTISYLPGRNMTDEEFINYKINWLIKNKRNDLISSFLNKNNDFPNKEKIIRYLVDENISKGNIQDACEKTNLIDNSVKDNYLDKFRVICLINFNKKNEAQLVHDLLKEQKLSDKFFDDKTNYLLGIVEKKDNKIDDTSLLNFYLSSITVENFDYKPNNKTNKKIWQYITSANLLKFEDYENKEFINELEIAADLGSLEFSYILDIYKNIKFSLNDFLDADNNYKKLHPVDSRALIFQKILLSDNTDNKLKYLFLLNDLYKENKLQNIFRNFLSDQLIEIKKEGIPLGYATLIENNIILEEKEIPKKIRYNDDKYYSSRILKFYTEKDPSLNKLSKDFENVYKKIKKNKKYEVSIKDAMLFESLESNKFVLPDDINYANIKKDNSAPIELINMVKNKEVGLLLLRIVE
;
A
#
# COMPACT_ATOMS: atom_id res chain seq x y z
N MET A 1 17.51 50.87 -25.75
CA MET A 1 16.05 50.69 -25.94
C MET A 1 15.81 49.34 -26.61
N LYS A 2 15.48 48.31 -25.85
CA LYS A 2 14.91 47.05 -26.34
C LYS A 2 13.66 46.81 -25.51
N SER A 3 12.51 47.06 -26.11
CA SER A 3 11.19 46.96 -25.49
C SER A 3 10.70 45.53 -25.43
N LEU A 4 10.33 45.16 -24.25
CA LEU A 4 9.46 44.10 -23.78
C LEU A 4 8.41 43.57 -24.79
N ASN A 5 8.58 42.32 -25.18
CA ASN A 5 7.56 41.50 -25.85
C ASN A 5 7.03 40.38 -24.94
N LEU A 6 6.92 40.63 -23.63
CA LEU A 6 6.49 39.62 -22.65
C LEU A 6 4.99 39.66 -22.30
N ASN A 7 4.28 40.71 -22.75
CA ASN A 7 2.93 40.96 -22.21
C ASN A 7 1.76 40.36 -23.01
N LYS A 8 1.97 39.82 -24.20
CA LYS A 8 0.84 39.28 -25.00
C LYS A 8 0.42 37.85 -24.58
N LYS A 9 1.35 37.02 -24.13
CA LYS A 9 1.02 35.65 -23.68
C LYS A 9 0.42 35.63 -22.29
N ILE A 10 0.83 36.52 -21.40
CA ILE A 10 0.29 36.64 -20.03
C ILE A 10 -1.12 37.26 -20.08
N LEU A 11 -1.34 38.24 -20.95
CA LEU A 11 -2.65 38.84 -21.15
C LEU A 11 -3.66 37.83 -21.75
N PHE A 12 -3.22 36.92 -22.61
CA PHE A 12 -4.06 35.89 -23.20
C PHE A 12 -4.46 34.81 -22.17
N LEU A 13 -3.56 34.46 -21.25
CA LEU A 13 -3.85 33.56 -20.13
C LEU A 13 -4.82 34.17 -19.09
N PHE A 14 -4.73 35.50 -18.89
CA PHE A 14 -5.63 36.21 -17.98
C PHE A 14 -7.06 36.35 -18.57
N ILE A 15 -7.18 36.51 -19.87
CA ILE A 15 -8.49 36.59 -20.56
C ILE A 15 -9.17 35.21 -20.58
N ILE A 16 -8.43 34.10 -20.70
CA ILE A 16 -8.97 32.75 -20.64
C ILE A 16 -9.47 32.42 -19.22
N SER A 17 -8.84 32.94 -18.16
CA SER A 17 -9.29 32.70 -16.77
C SER A 17 -10.59 33.44 -16.42
N ILE A 18 -10.92 34.54 -17.12
CA ILE A 18 -12.16 35.29 -16.89
C ILE A 18 -13.37 34.67 -17.57
N PHE A 19 -13.17 33.87 -18.63
CA PHE A 19 -14.27 33.17 -19.32
C PHE A 19 -14.66 31.82 -18.70
N PHE A 20 -13.92 31.32 -17.71
CA PHE A 20 -14.26 30.08 -16.99
C PHE A 20 -14.92 30.27 -15.63
N SER A 21 -15.24 31.51 -15.25
CA SER A 21 -16.05 31.80 -14.06
C SER A 21 -17.54 31.97 -14.42
N SER A 22 -18.13 31.03 -15.13
CA SER A 22 -19.58 30.90 -15.19
C SER A 22 -20.02 30.10 -13.97
N SER A 23 -20.60 30.79 -13.04
CA SER A 23 -21.33 30.30 -11.88
C SER A 23 -22.29 29.18 -12.25
N LEU A 24 -21.97 27.96 -11.84
CA LEU A 24 -22.96 26.90 -11.64
C LEU A 24 -23.73 27.27 -10.38
N LEU A 25 -24.87 27.93 -10.55
CA LEU A 25 -25.94 27.98 -9.58
C LEU A 25 -26.48 26.55 -9.47
N SER A 26 -26.06 25.80 -8.46
CA SER A 26 -26.74 24.59 -8.05
C SER A 26 -27.99 25.05 -7.29
N GLU A 27 -29.16 24.80 -7.84
CA GLU A 27 -30.42 24.83 -7.08
C GLU A 27 -30.31 23.77 -5.97
N GLU A 28 -30.40 24.24 -4.73
CA GLU A 28 -30.61 23.37 -3.57
C GLU A 28 -31.99 22.70 -3.70
N VAL A 29 -32.00 21.42 -4.01
CA VAL A 29 -33.20 20.60 -3.92
C VAL A 29 -33.44 20.29 -2.45
N ASP A 30 -34.37 21.02 -1.84
CA ASP A 30 -34.82 20.78 -0.47
C ASP A 30 -35.71 19.53 -0.43
N ILE A 31 -35.15 18.39 -0.03
CA ILE A 31 -35.79 17.07 0.05
C ILE A 31 -36.75 16.95 1.26
N TRP A 32 -36.98 18.00 2.02
CA TRP A 32 -37.82 17.96 3.23
C TRP A 32 -39.18 18.71 3.10
N LYS A 33 -39.59 19.16 1.93
CA LYS A 33 -40.96 19.68 1.76
C LYS A 33 -41.94 18.54 1.58
N LYS A 34 -42.62 18.20 2.66
CA LYS A 34 -43.86 17.44 2.63
C LYS A 34 -44.96 18.30 1.99
N GLU A 35 -45.35 18.01 0.76
CA GLU A 35 -46.62 18.48 0.24
C GLU A 35 -47.74 17.55 0.71
N ASN A 36 -48.65 18.14 1.49
CA ASN A 36 -49.95 17.56 1.81
C ASN A 36 -50.80 17.55 0.54
N LEU A 37 -51.21 16.40 0.09
CA LEU A 37 -52.32 16.27 -0.85
C LEU A 37 -53.41 15.44 -0.21
N ASP A 38 -54.54 16.10 -0.18
CA ASP A 38 -55.78 15.73 0.49
C ASP A 38 -56.39 14.41 0.01
N LYS A 39 -57.05 13.82 0.97
CA LYS A 39 -57.94 12.69 0.92
C LYS A 39 -59.00 12.79 -0.19
N LYS A 40 -59.19 11.71 -0.93
CA LYS A 40 -60.53 11.33 -1.38
C LYS A 40 -60.74 9.82 -1.19
N ILE A 41 -61.62 9.55 -0.27
CA ILE A 41 -62.19 8.26 0.10
C ILE A 41 -63.16 7.84 -0.98
N ILE A 42 -63.09 6.62 -1.50
CA ILE A 42 -64.26 5.84 -1.89
C ILE A 42 -63.98 4.36 -1.54
N SER A 43 -64.87 3.88 -0.72
CA SER A 43 -65.05 2.49 -0.28
C SER A 43 -65.67 1.63 -1.38
N ASN A 44 -65.39 0.38 -1.46
CA ASN A 44 -66.28 -0.74 -1.24
C ASN A 44 -65.83 -2.05 -1.91
N ASN A 45 -65.78 -3.03 -1.06
CA ASN A 45 -66.41 -4.35 -1.09
C ASN A 45 -65.78 -5.49 -1.89
N SER A 46 -65.41 -6.40 -1.02
CA SER A 46 -65.40 -7.86 -1.12
C SER A 46 -66.33 -8.49 -2.16
N SER A 47 -65.82 -9.53 -2.82
CA SER A 47 -66.43 -10.87 -2.75
C SER A 47 -65.72 -11.87 -3.66
N ASN A 48 -65.63 -13.07 -3.10
CA ASN A 48 -65.21 -14.37 -3.61
C ASN A 48 -65.76 -14.77 -4.99
N ILE A 49 -65.11 -15.83 -5.50
CA ILE A 49 -65.62 -17.05 -6.16
C ILE A 49 -64.95 -17.35 -7.53
N SER A 50 -64.21 -18.45 -7.46
CA SER A 50 -64.14 -19.69 -8.26
C SER A 50 -64.00 -19.66 -9.78
N VAL A 51 -62.95 -20.41 -10.20
CA VAL A 51 -62.95 -21.54 -11.17
C VAL A 51 -63.67 -21.33 -12.50
N ASP A 52 -62.98 -21.35 -13.63
CA ASP A 52 -62.97 -22.48 -14.56
C ASP A 52 -62.05 -22.28 -15.78
N GLN A 53 -61.71 -23.39 -16.34
CA GLN A 53 -60.85 -23.75 -17.46
C GLN A 53 -61.20 -23.05 -18.79
N ASN A 54 -60.25 -22.80 -19.65
CA ASN A 54 -59.98 -23.47 -20.92
C ASN A 54 -59.29 -22.61 -22.01
N GLN A 55 -58.18 -23.19 -22.47
CA GLN A 55 -57.71 -23.29 -23.87
C GLN A 55 -57.32 -22.06 -24.71
N SER A 56 -56.00 -22.05 -24.93
CA SER A 56 -55.32 -21.95 -26.24
C SER A 56 -55.48 -20.72 -27.12
N LYS A 57 -54.35 -20.03 -27.33
CA LYS A 57 -53.64 -19.96 -28.62
C LYS A 57 -52.33 -19.17 -28.53
N ILE A 58 -51.36 -19.73 -29.16
CA ILE A 58 -49.97 -19.31 -29.36
C ILE A 58 -49.89 -17.97 -30.09
N ASN A 59 -49.06 -17.03 -29.62
CA ASN A 59 -48.25 -16.24 -30.53
C ASN A 59 -46.91 -15.81 -29.85
N VAL A 60 -45.84 -16.08 -30.58
CA VAL A 60 -44.47 -15.91 -30.27
C VAL A 60 -44.05 -14.46 -30.36
N ASN A 61 -43.52 -13.89 -29.30
CA ASN A 61 -42.46 -12.87 -29.38
C ASN A 61 -41.53 -13.07 -28.18
N GLN A 62 -40.33 -13.55 -28.49
CA GLN A 62 -39.28 -13.80 -27.50
C GLN A 62 -38.68 -12.48 -27.04
N GLU A 63 -39.06 -12.03 -25.86
CA GLU A 63 -38.17 -11.27 -24.98
C GLU A 63 -37.55 -12.27 -23.99
N ILE A 64 -36.24 -12.44 -24.05
CA ILE A 64 -35.48 -13.26 -23.11
C ILE A 64 -35.43 -12.50 -21.79
N LYS A 65 -36.43 -12.74 -20.92
CA LYS A 65 -36.32 -12.45 -19.49
C LYS A 65 -35.63 -13.64 -18.83
N THR A 66 -34.38 -13.48 -18.43
CA THR A 66 -33.73 -14.41 -17.54
C THR A 66 -34.47 -14.49 -16.22
N ASN A 67 -35.34 -15.48 -16.09
CA ASN A 67 -35.92 -15.84 -14.81
C ASN A 67 -34.85 -16.49 -13.95
N ILE A 68 -34.36 -15.76 -12.97
CA ILE A 68 -33.60 -16.34 -11.84
C ILE A 68 -34.65 -17.14 -11.05
N ILE A 69 -34.60 -18.46 -11.17
CA ILE A 69 -35.35 -19.36 -10.30
C ILE A 69 -34.62 -19.34 -8.95
N LEU A 70 -35.11 -18.57 -8.01
CA LEU A 70 -34.77 -18.71 -6.60
C LEU A 70 -35.37 -20.02 -6.12
N SER A 71 -34.58 -21.06 -5.97
CA SER A 71 -34.98 -22.25 -5.23
C SER A 71 -34.96 -21.91 -3.74
N ASP A 72 -36.12 -21.80 -3.14
CA ASP A 72 -36.30 -21.75 -1.68
C ASP A 72 -35.87 -23.11 -1.07
N ASN A 73 -34.58 -23.32 -0.94
CA ASN A 73 -34.06 -24.27 0.04
C ASN A 73 -33.82 -23.47 1.32
N ALA A 74 -34.45 -23.93 2.41
CA ALA A 74 -34.34 -23.37 3.74
C ALA A 74 -32.89 -22.95 4.05
N LEU A 75 -32.63 -21.67 3.97
CA LEU A 75 -31.39 -21.03 4.39
C LEU A 75 -31.38 -21.05 5.91
N THR A 76 -30.58 -21.95 6.48
CA THR A 76 -29.97 -21.65 7.77
C THR A 76 -29.23 -20.33 7.61
N ASP A 77 -29.54 -19.36 8.47
CA ASP A 77 -28.99 -18.00 8.49
C ASP A 77 -27.44 -17.95 8.63
N SER A 78 -26.71 -18.36 7.62
CA SER A 78 -25.37 -17.87 7.39
C SER A 78 -25.50 -16.66 6.45
N LYS A 79 -25.48 -15.45 6.98
CA LYS A 79 -25.30 -14.25 6.18
C LYS A 79 -24.07 -14.47 5.31
N ASN A 80 -24.26 -14.70 4.01
CA ASN A 80 -23.16 -14.75 3.04
C ASN A 80 -22.56 -13.34 2.93
N SER A 81 -21.67 -13.00 3.86
CA SER A 81 -21.00 -11.70 3.87
C SER A 81 -20.04 -11.61 2.68
N VAL A 82 -20.07 -10.48 2.00
CA VAL A 82 -19.16 -10.19 0.89
C VAL A 82 -18.29 -9.00 1.26
N TYR A 83 -17.00 -9.09 0.98
CA TYR A 83 -16.04 -8.05 1.34
C TYR A 83 -15.05 -7.82 0.21
N GLY A 84 -14.86 -6.55 -0.15
CA GLY A 84 -13.92 -6.16 -1.21
C GLY A 84 -13.95 -4.66 -1.52
N ILE A 85 -13.23 -4.27 -2.56
CA ILE A 85 -13.13 -2.90 -3.05
C ILE A 85 -13.70 -2.78 -4.48
N PHE A 86 -13.36 -3.76 -5.33
CA PHE A 86 -13.69 -3.73 -6.76
C PHE A 86 -14.93 -4.56 -7.04
N GLU A 87 -15.81 -4.04 -7.91
CA GLU A 87 -16.93 -4.82 -8.40
C GLU A 87 -16.43 -6.01 -9.24
N PRO A 88 -17.03 -7.21 -9.13
CA PRO A 88 -16.56 -8.40 -9.84
C PRO A 88 -16.44 -8.20 -11.34
N GLU A 89 -17.37 -7.48 -11.94
CA GLU A 89 -17.44 -7.21 -13.38
C GLU A 89 -16.25 -6.37 -13.88
N GLN A 90 -15.70 -5.52 -13.03
CA GLN A 90 -14.53 -4.69 -13.37
C GLN A 90 -13.29 -5.54 -13.66
N ASN A 91 -13.19 -6.70 -13.01
CA ASN A 91 -12.05 -7.61 -13.12
C ASN A 91 -12.42 -8.92 -13.87
N ASN A 92 -13.61 -8.98 -14.50
CA ASN A 92 -14.14 -10.20 -15.12
C ASN A 92 -14.13 -11.40 -14.16
N LEU A 93 -14.47 -11.16 -12.91
CA LEU A 93 -14.55 -12.17 -11.85
C LEU A 93 -16.01 -12.34 -11.40
N THR A 94 -16.24 -13.34 -10.57
CA THR A 94 -17.56 -13.65 -10.02
C THR A 94 -17.53 -13.62 -8.49
N LEU A 95 -18.68 -13.40 -7.86
CA LEU A 95 -18.80 -13.38 -6.40
C LEU A 95 -18.36 -14.70 -5.75
N ASP A 96 -18.47 -15.81 -6.46
CA ASP A 96 -18.17 -17.17 -5.97
C ASP A 96 -16.72 -17.62 -6.24
N MET A 97 -15.84 -16.74 -6.65
CA MET A 97 -14.47 -17.06 -7.07
C MET A 97 -13.64 -17.83 -6.03
N TRP A 98 -13.99 -17.74 -4.74
CA TRP A 98 -13.31 -18.44 -3.64
C TRP A 98 -14.05 -19.66 -3.11
N VAL A 99 -15.33 -19.82 -3.42
CA VAL A 99 -16.21 -20.82 -2.82
C VAL A 99 -15.68 -22.25 -2.95
N ASN A 100 -15.08 -22.58 -4.09
CA ASN A 100 -14.52 -23.91 -4.35
C ASN A 100 -13.08 -24.07 -3.88
N SER A 101 -12.43 -23.00 -3.45
CA SER A 101 -11.02 -22.99 -3.04
C SER A 101 -10.86 -23.47 -1.61
N GLU A 102 -9.83 -24.27 -1.35
CA GLU A 102 -9.50 -24.73 -0.02
C GLU A 102 -8.65 -23.71 0.74
N GLY A 103 -9.08 -23.32 1.93
CA GLY A 103 -8.46 -22.28 2.72
C GLY A 103 -7.00 -22.53 3.08
N THR A 104 -6.62 -23.78 3.40
CA THR A 104 -5.21 -24.13 3.67
C THR A 104 -4.32 -23.85 2.47
N ARG A 105 -4.76 -24.17 1.26
CA ARG A 105 -4.00 -23.90 0.03
C ARG A 105 -3.92 -22.41 -0.27
N ILE A 106 -4.98 -21.64 0.03
CA ILE A 106 -4.97 -20.18 -0.08
C ILE A 106 -3.91 -19.60 0.85
N LYS A 107 -3.94 -20.03 2.14
CA LYS A 107 -2.98 -19.61 3.16
C LYS A 107 -1.55 -19.88 2.73
N ASP A 108 -1.23 -21.11 2.35
CA ASP A 108 0.12 -21.52 1.94
C ASP A 108 0.60 -20.73 0.72
N THR A 109 -0.30 -20.41 -0.22
CA THR A 109 0.05 -19.62 -1.41
C THR A 109 0.32 -18.17 -1.05
N ILE A 110 -0.51 -17.54 -0.22
CA ILE A 110 -0.27 -16.16 0.25
C ILE A 110 1.05 -16.07 1.03
N GLU A 111 1.34 -17.03 1.91
CA GLU A 111 2.61 -17.06 2.66
C GLU A 111 3.85 -17.20 1.75
N ARG A 112 3.73 -17.87 0.59
CA ARG A 112 4.81 -17.93 -0.40
C ARG A 112 4.93 -16.62 -1.17
N ILE A 113 3.80 -16.05 -1.61
CA ILE A 113 3.76 -14.74 -2.29
C ILE A 113 4.41 -13.65 -1.42
N GLU A 114 4.18 -13.66 -0.11
CA GLU A 114 4.77 -12.67 0.79
C GLU A 114 6.30 -12.72 0.92
N LYS A 115 6.93 -13.82 0.52
CA LYS A 115 8.39 -14.03 0.57
C LYS A 115 9.10 -13.60 -0.71
N ILE A 116 8.36 -13.31 -1.78
CA ILE A 116 8.91 -12.92 -3.07
C ILE A 116 8.63 -11.45 -3.37
N LYS A 117 9.52 -10.84 -4.15
CA LYS A 117 9.26 -9.51 -4.70
C LYS A 117 8.42 -9.65 -5.96
N LEU A 118 7.20 -9.15 -5.92
CA LEU A 118 6.29 -9.19 -7.05
C LEU A 118 6.70 -8.16 -8.11
N SER A 119 6.44 -8.49 -9.37
CA SER A 119 6.41 -7.49 -10.44
C SER A 119 5.19 -6.59 -10.27
N SER A 120 5.20 -5.40 -10.87
CA SER A 120 4.04 -4.49 -10.84
C SER A 120 2.76 -5.15 -11.35
N PHE A 121 2.85 -5.97 -12.39
CA PHE A 121 1.72 -6.74 -12.89
C PHE A 121 1.23 -7.80 -11.91
N SER A 122 2.15 -8.57 -11.30
CA SER A 122 1.77 -9.59 -10.31
C SER A 122 1.15 -8.95 -9.07
N GLU A 123 1.64 -7.76 -8.66
CA GLU A 123 1.06 -7.01 -7.55
C GLU A 123 -0.36 -6.52 -7.90
N GLU A 124 -0.56 -5.96 -9.09
CA GLU A 124 -1.89 -5.54 -9.57
C GLU A 124 -2.86 -6.72 -9.63
N LEU A 125 -2.43 -7.87 -10.18
CA LEU A 125 -3.24 -9.08 -10.22
C LEU A 125 -3.58 -9.57 -8.80
N LEU A 126 -2.62 -9.53 -7.87
CA LEU A 126 -2.86 -9.87 -6.46
C LEU A 126 -3.91 -8.96 -5.84
N ILE A 127 -3.79 -7.64 -6.04
CA ILE A 127 -4.73 -6.65 -5.52
C ILE A 127 -6.13 -6.92 -6.09
N ASN A 128 -6.25 -7.09 -7.41
CA ASN A 128 -7.52 -7.37 -8.06
C ASN A 128 -8.12 -8.69 -7.57
N THR A 129 -7.30 -9.72 -7.35
CA THR A 129 -7.77 -11.01 -6.85
C THR A 129 -8.22 -10.95 -5.39
N LEU A 130 -7.45 -10.32 -4.50
CA LEU A 130 -7.77 -10.27 -3.08
C LEU A 130 -8.91 -9.29 -2.76
N PHE A 131 -9.00 -8.17 -3.49
CA PHE A 131 -9.90 -7.09 -3.14
C PHE A 131 -11.12 -6.94 -4.06
N THR A 132 -11.33 -7.84 -5.01
CA THR A 132 -12.64 -7.95 -5.67
C THR A 132 -13.69 -8.45 -4.66
N ILE A 133 -14.86 -7.81 -4.67
CA ILE A 133 -16.01 -8.18 -3.84
C ILE A 133 -16.38 -9.63 -4.13
N SER A 134 -16.41 -10.46 -3.10
CA SER A 134 -16.64 -11.91 -3.24
C SER A 134 -17.11 -12.53 -1.94
N TYR A 135 -17.75 -13.69 -2.06
CA TYR A 135 -17.96 -14.57 -0.93
C TYR A 135 -16.61 -15.07 -0.42
N LEU A 136 -16.58 -15.42 0.84
CA LEU A 136 -15.38 -15.92 1.51
C LEU A 136 -15.15 -17.42 1.21
N PRO A 137 -13.91 -17.93 1.35
CA PRO A 137 -13.64 -19.36 1.18
C PRO A 137 -14.44 -20.20 2.16
N GLY A 138 -15.19 -21.18 1.66
CA GLY A 138 -16.08 -22.00 2.49
C GLY A 138 -15.44 -23.22 3.15
N ARG A 139 -14.14 -23.50 2.92
CA ARG A 139 -13.48 -24.74 3.36
C ARG A 139 -12.17 -24.44 4.07
N ASN A 140 -12.02 -24.97 5.30
CA ASN A 140 -10.78 -24.94 6.09
C ASN A 140 -10.14 -23.54 6.25
N MET A 141 -10.98 -22.50 6.30
CA MET A 141 -10.62 -21.13 6.59
C MET A 141 -11.85 -20.41 7.12
N THR A 142 -11.70 -19.68 8.21
CA THR A 142 -12.78 -18.83 8.72
C THR A 142 -12.83 -17.49 7.99
N ASP A 143 -13.97 -16.83 8.04
CA ASP A 143 -14.17 -15.48 7.50
C ASP A 143 -13.14 -14.52 8.09
N GLU A 144 -12.94 -14.61 9.41
CA GLU A 144 -11.97 -13.79 10.13
C GLU A 144 -10.54 -14.00 9.64
N GLU A 145 -10.12 -15.25 9.42
CA GLU A 145 -8.78 -15.55 8.90
C GLU A 145 -8.56 -14.94 7.53
N PHE A 146 -9.51 -15.08 6.61
CA PHE A 146 -9.35 -14.53 5.25
C PHE A 146 -9.36 -13.01 5.24
N ILE A 147 -10.22 -12.36 6.02
CA ILE A 147 -10.23 -10.90 6.18
C ILE A 147 -8.92 -10.43 6.82
N ASN A 148 -8.39 -11.15 7.81
CA ASN A 148 -7.09 -10.83 8.39
C ASN A 148 -5.95 -10.84 7.36
N TYR A 149 -5.94 -11.76 6.40
CA TYR A 149 -4.93 -11.73 5.32
C TYR A 149 -5.05 -10.45 4.50
N LYS A 150 -6.27 -10.06 4.10
CA LYS A 150 -6.51 -8.81 3.36
C LYS A 150 -6.01 -7.59 4.18
N ILE A 151 -6.40 -7.49 5.45
CA ILE A 151 -6.01 -6.40 6.35
C ILE A 151 -4.49 -6.34 6.53
N ASN A 152 -3.88 -7.47 6.84
CA ASN A 152 -2.43 -7.54 7.06
C ASN A 152 -1.65 -7.15 5.81
N TRP A 153 -2.11 -7.57 4.62
CA TRP A 153 -1.48 -7.19 3.37
C TRP A 153 -1.56 -5.67 3.14
N LEU A 154 -2.73 -5.05 3.36
CA LEU A 154 -2.92 -3.60 3.24
C LEU A 154 -1.98 -2.82 4.17
N ILE A 155 -1.91 -3.23 5.44
CA ILE A 155 -1.07 -2.59 6.46
C ILE A 155 0.41 -2.77 6.14
N LYS A 156 0.85 -3.99 5.81
CA LYS A 156 2.25 -4.32 5.51
C LYS A 156 2.78 -3.53 4.31
N ASN A 157 1.94 -3.38 3.27
CA ASN A 157 2.28 -2.65 2.05
C ASN A 157 1.94 -1.16 2.10
N LYS A 158 1.47 -0.65 3.26
CA LYS A 158 1.11 0.77 3.48
C LYS A 158 0.16 1.35 2.41
N ARG A 159 -0.77 0.54 1.92
CA ARG A 159 -1.71 0.93 0.86
C ARG A 159 -2.88 1.73 1.45
N ASN A 160 -2.59 2.95 1.90
CA ASN A 160 -3.58 3.84 2.53
C ASN A 160 -4.74 4.20 1.58
N ASP A 161 -4.48 4.24 0.27
CA ASP A 161 -5.46 4.39 -0.80
C ASP A 161 -6.53 3.26 -0.77
N LEU A 162 -6.06 2.02 -0.74
CA LEU A 162 -6.91 0.84 -0.67
C LEU A 162 -7.57 0.67 0.70
N ILE A 163 -6.88 1.03 1.79
CA ILE A 163 -7.45 1.02 3.14
C ILE A 163 -8.67 1.93 3.20
N SER A 164 -8.56 3.16 2.72
CA SER A 164 -9.68 4.10 2.69
C SER A 164 -10.85 3.58 1.86
N SER A 165 -10.55 3.00 0.68
CA SER A 165 -11.57 2.40 -0.18
C SER A 165 -12.24 1.18 0.47
N PHE A 166 -11.46 0.34 1.18
CA PHE A 166 -11.98 -0.84 1.87
C PHE A 166 -12.92 -0.46 3.02
N LEU A 167 -12.53 0.53 3.84
CA LEU A 167 -13.37 1.05 4.94
C LEU A 167 -14.67 1.69 4.44
N ASN A 168 -14.61 2.42 3.32
CA ASN A 168 -15.79 3.08 2.75
C ASN A 168 -16.81 2.09 2.15
N LYS A 169 -16.33 0.95 1.62
CA LYS A 169 -17.21 -0.05 0.99
C LYS A 169 -17.70 -1.14 1.95
N ASN A 170 -17.00 -1.34 3.07
CA ASN A 170 -17.32 -2.39 4.03
C ASN A 170 -17.57 -1.76 5.41
N ASN A 171 -18.82 -1.62 5.79
CA ASN A 171 -19.19 -0.95 7.05
C ASN A 171 -18.81 -1.77 8.29
N ASP A 172 -19.00 -3.08 8.24
CA ASP A 172 -18.74 -4.00 9.35
C ASP A 172 -18.01 -5.24 8.83
N PHE A 173 -16.86 -5.54 9.44
CA PHE A 173 -16.05 -6.71 9.12
C PHE A 173 -15.15 -7.09 10.30
N PRO A 174 -14.75 -8.38 10.41
CA PRO A 174 -13.87 -8.83 11.48
C PRO A 174 -12.55 -8.07 11.54
N ASN A 175 -12.12 -7.70 12.76
CA ASN A 175 -10.85 -7.01 13.03
C ASN A 175 -10.73 -5.61 12.38
N LYS A 176 -11.84 -4.91 12.21
CA LYS A 176 -11.87 -3.52 11.72
C LYS A 176 -11.01 -2.60 12.59
N GLU A 177 -10.94 -2.85 13.91
CA GLU A 177 -10.11 -2.13 14.86
C GLU A 177 -8.62 -2.11 14.46
N LYS A 178 -8.09 -3.17 13.85
CA LYS A 178 -6.69 -3.21 13.40
C LYS A 178 -6.38 -2.15 12.35
N ILE A 179 -7.28 -1.96 11.39
CA ILE A 179 -7.10 -0.94 10.35
C ILE A 179 -7.20 0.46 10.96
N ILE A 180 -8.20 0.69 11.81
CA ILE A 180 -8.40 1.99 12.45
C ILE A 180 -7.17 2.32 13.31
N ARG A 181 -6.72 1.38 14.12
CA ARG A 181 -5.51 1.56 14.95
C ARG A 181 -4.27 1.84 14.10
N TYR A 182 -4.10 1.12 12.99
CA TYR A 182 -3.01 1.40 12.07
C TYR A 182 -3.06 2.83 11.53
N LEU A 183 -4.24 3.32 11.11
CA LEU A 183 -4.40 4.70 10.60
C LEU A 183 -4.16 5.74 11.69
N VAL A 184 -4.63 5.50 12.91
CA VAL A 184 -4.38 6.35 14.07
C VAL A 184 -2.88 6.43 14.35
N ASP A 185 -2.22 5.29 14.48
CA ASP A 185 -0.78 5.21 14.76
C ASP A 185 0.07 5.84 13.64
N GLU A 186 -0.31 5.66 12.36
CA GLU A 186 0.38 6.31 11.25
C GLU A 186 0.31 7.85 11.35
N ASN A 187 -0.84 8.38 11.73
CA ASN A 187 -0.99 9.83 11.86
C ASN A 187 -0.30 10.37 13.13
N ILE A 188 -0.40 9.67 14.28
CA ILE A 188 0.35 10.03 15.49
C ILE A 188 1.86 10.04 15.19
N SER A 189 2.37 8.98 14.55
CA SER A 189 3.81 8.87 14.24
C SER A 189 4.33 9.99 13.33
N LYS A 190 3.46 10.62 12.55
CA LYS A 190 3.77 11.77 11.68
C LYS A 190 3.54 13.12 12.38
N GLY A 191 3.12 13.13 13.64
CA GLY A 191 2.76 14.35 14.35
C GLY A 191 1.40 14.93 13.97
N ASN A 192 0.62 14.27 13.11
CA ASN A 192 -0.68 14.73 12.60
C ASN A 192 -1.82 14.30 13.54
N ILE A 193 -1.86 14.86 14.75
CA ILE A 193 -2.82 14.44 15.77
C ILE A 193 -4.26 14.75 15.39
N GLN A 194 -4.50 15.86 14.67
CA GLN A 194 -5.83 16.20 14.20
C GLN A 194 -6.37 15.13 13.23
N ASP A 195 -5.59 14.75 12.23
CA ASP A 195 -5.96 13.70 11.29
C ASP A 195 -6.13 12.34 11.97
N ALA A 196 -5.29 12.04 12.97
CA ALA A 196 -5.44 10.84 13.80
C ALA A 196 -6.79 10.84 14.52
N CYS A 197 -7.18 11.99 15.10
CA CYS A 197 -8.46 12.13 15.80
C CYS A 197 -9.67 12.01 14.84
N GLU A 198 -9.56 12.48 13.61
CA GLU A 198 -10.64 12.28 12.61
C GLU A 198 -10.91 10.80 12.34
N LYS A 199 -9.89 9.92 12.45
CA LYS A 199 -10.07 8.48 12.30
C LYS A 199 -10.91 7.85 13.40
N THR A 200 -11.07 8.52 14.56
CA THR A 200 -11.98 8.04 15.62
C THR A 200 -13.46 8.04 15.20
N ASN A 201 -13.82 8.79 14.15
CA ASN A 201 -15.17 8.75 13.57
C ASN A 201 -15.50 7.41 12.90
N LEU A 202 -14.50 6.58 12.60
CA LEU A 202 -14.66 5.23 12.08
C LEU A 202 -14.98 4.19 13.16
N ILE A 203 -14.88 4.59 14.44
CA ILE A 203 -15.17 3.73 15.60
C ILE A 203 -16.69 3.74 15.82
N ASP A 204 -17.32 2.65 15.51
CA ASP A 204 -18.73 2.38 15.79
C ASP A 204 -18.88 1.33 16.91
N ASN A 205 -20.10 0.91 17.18
CA ASN A 205 -20.40 -0.05 18.25
C ASN A 205 -19.82 -1.46 18.01
N SER A 206 -19.39 -1.77 16.80
CA SER A 206 -18.77 -3.06 16.44
C SER A 206 -17.29 -3.09 16.82
N VAL A 207 -16.63 -1.93 16.89
CA VAL A 207 -15.21 -1.78 17.21
C VAL A 207 -15.01 -1.78 18.71
N LYS A 208 -14.33 -2.80 19.23
CA LYS A 208 -13.98 -2.93 20.65
C LYS A 208 -12.46 -2.99 20.79
N ASP A 209 -11.84 -1.87 21.04
CA ASP A 209 -10.39 -1.76 21.23
C ASP A 209 -10.06 -0.72 22.30
N ASN A 210 -9.52 -1.18 23.41
CA ASN A 210 -9.18 -0.34 24.57
C ASN A 210 -8.19 0.79 24.22
N TYR A 211 -7.28 0.54 23.28
CA TYR A 211 -6.33 1.56 22.82
C TYR A 211 -7.05 2.69 22.08
N LEU A 212 -7.97 2.35 21.19
CA LEU A 212 -8.76 3.31 20.43
C LEU A 212 -9.72 4.09 21.34
N ASP A 213 -10.32 3.44 22.33
CA ASP A 213 -11.18 4.11 23.32
C ASP A 213 -10.39 5.13 24.17
N LYS A 214 -9.20 4.76 24.63
CA LYS A 214 -8.28 5.69 25.31
C LYS A 214 -7.89 6.85 24.39
N PHE A 215 -7.57 6.56 23.12
CA PHE A 215 -7.22 7.61 22.16
C PHE A 215 -8.39 8.56 21.90
N ARG A 216 -9.64 8.06 21.87
CA ARG A 216 -10.86 8.90 21.75
C ARG A 216 -10.98 9.92 22.88
N VAL A 217 -10.66 9.56 24.13
CA VAL A 217 -10.63 10.50 25.25
C VAL A 217 -9.67 11.65 24.96
N ILE A 218 -8.47 11.34 24.46
CA ILE A 218 -7.46 12.36 24.14
C ILE A 218 -7.92 13.26 22.99
N CYS A 219 -8.58 12.70 21.99
CA CYS A 219 -9.15 13.49 20.90
C CYS A 219 -10.24 14.46 21.39
N LEU A 220 -11.10 14.01 22.28
CA LEU A 220 -12.11 14.89 22.89
C LEU A 220 -11.46 16.04 23.66
N ILE A 221 -10.35 15.80 24.38
CA ILE A 221 -9.58 16.85 25.04
C ILE A 221 -9.00 17.83 24.02
N ASN A 222 -8.38 17.33 22.94
CA ASN A 222 -7.80 18.14 21.88
C ASN A 222 -8.84 19.02 21.17
N PHE A 223 -10.07 18.54 21.03
CA PHE A 223 -11.20 19.30 20.49
C PHE A 223 -11.88 20.20 21.53
N ASN A 224 -11.29 20.36 22.71
CA ASN A 224 -11.79 21.16 23.83
C ASN A 224 -13.15 20.69 24.39
N LYS A 225 -13.51 19.42 24.19
CA LYS A 225 -14.72 18.76 24.69
C LYS A 225 -14.46 18.04 26.02
N LYS A 226 -13.96 18.79 27.02
CA LYS A 226 -13.48 18.23 28.29
C LYS A 226 -14.53 17.42 29.05
N ASN A 227 -15.79 17.89 29.06
CA ASN A 227 -16.88 17.19 29.76
C ASN A 227 -17.18 15.81 29.10
N GLU A 228 -17.21 15.76 27.77
CA GLU A 228 -17.37 14.49 27.04
C GLU A 228 -16.18 13.57 27.30
N ALA A 229 -14.97 14.10 27.28
CA ALA A 229 -13.74 13.33 27.55
C ALA A 229 -13.76 12.74 28.97
N GLN A 230 -14.19 13.50 29.96
CA GLN A 230 -14.31 13.04 31.36
C GLN A 230 -15.33 11.89 31.45
N LEU A 231 -16.50 12.04 30.82
CA LEU A 231 -17.52 10.99 30.81
C LEU A 231 -16.98 9.67 30.23
N VAL A 232 -16.33 9.73 29.06
CA VAL A 232 -15.75 8.53 28.45
C VAL A 232 -14.63 7.95 29.32
N HIS A 233 -13.78 8.78 29.92
CA HIS A 233 -12.73 8.33 30.82
C HIS A 233 -13.29 7.63 32.07
N ASP A 234 -14.34 8.16 32.67
CA ASP A 234 -14.99 7.55 33.84
C ASP A 234 -15.62 6.20 33.47
N LEU A 235 -16.24 6.09 32.29
CA LEU A 235 -16.73 4.81 31.77
C LEU A 235 -15.61 3.78 31.59
N LEU A 236 -14.44 4.19 31.07
CA LEU A 236 -13.29 3.29 30.93
C LEU A 236 -12.79 2.80 32.29
N LYS A 237 -12.82 3.65 33.33
CA LYS A 237 -12.47 3.26 34.71
C LYS A 237 -13.45 2.25 35.28
N GLU A 238 -14.75 2.50 35.15
CA GLU A 238 -15.79 1.57 35.61
C GLU A 238 -15.67 0.20 34.97
N GLN A 239 -15.34 0.16 33.66
CA GLN A 239 -15.14 -1.06 32.90
C GLN A 239 -13.77 -1.72 33.15
N LYS A 240 -12.89 -1.13 33.96
CA LYS A 240 -11.51 -1.55 34.21
C LYS A 240 -10.64 -1.62 32.94
N LEU A 241 -10.94 -0.79 31.96
CA LEU A 241 -10.21 -0.63 30.70
C LEU A 241 -9.16 0.48 30.75
N SER A 242 -9.17 1.26 31.84
CA SER A 242 -8.15 2.27 32.12
C SER A 242 -7.03 1.70 33.00
N ASP A 243 -5.86 2.35 32.97
CA ASP A 243 -4.74 2.05 33.85
C ASP A 243 -4.22 3.33 34.52
N LYS A 244 -3.44 3.16 35.58
CA LYS A 244 -2.96 4.29 36.39
C LYS A 244 -2.19 5.32 35.57
N PHE A 245 -1.36 4.90 34.62
CA PHE A 245 -0.59 5.84 33.80
C PHE A 245 -1.53 6.72 32.96
N PHE A 246 -2.48 6.09 32.27
CA PHE A 246 -3.45 6.81 31.47
C PHE A 246 -4.33 7.73 32.31
N ASP A 247 -4.77 7.27 33.50
CA ASP A 247 -5.59 8.05 34.40
C ASP A 247 -4.86 9.31 34.89
N ASP A 248 -3.61 9.17 35.34
CA ASP A 248 -2.80 10.28 35.84
C ASP A 248 -2.57 11.35 34.75
N LYS A 249 -2.24 10.89 33.51
CA LYS A 249 -2.05 11.81 32.38
C LYS A 249 -3.34 12.51 31.95
N THR A 250 -4.44 11.75 31.88
CA THR A 250 -5.75 12.26 31.45
C THR A 250 -6.30 13.26 32.48
N ASN A 251 -6.22 12.97 33.79
CA ASN A 251 -6.65 13.88 34.85
C ASN A 251 -5.88 15.21 34.79
N TYR A 252 -4.58 15.18 34.48
CA TYR A 252 -3.79 16.38 34.28
C TYR A 252 -4.28 17.19 33.07
N LEU A 253 -4.50 16.54 31.91
CA LEU A 253 -4.99 17.21 30.71
C LEU A 253 -6.40 17.78 30.84
N LEU A 254 -7.26 17.15 31.64
CA LEU A 254 -8.58 17.65 31.99
C LEU A 254 -8.53 18.85 32.95
N GLY A 255 -7.41 19.04 33.66
CA GLY A 255 -7.24 20.06 34.68
C GLY A 255 -7.82 19.69 36.05
N ILE A 256 -8.07 18.39 36.28
CA ILE A 256 -8.55 17.85 37.57
C ILE A 256 -7.42 17.84 38.61
N VAL A 257 -6.19 17.61 38.15
CA VAL A 257 -4.97 17.54 38.96
C VAL A 257 -3.96 18.54 38.44
N GLU A 258 -3.41 19.36 39.35
CA GLU A 258 -2.38 20.36 39.00
C GLU A 258 -0.98 19.77 38.92
N LYS A 259 -0.72 18.66 39.64
CA LYS A 259 0.60 18.04 39.71
C LYS A 259 0.87 17.21 38.46
N LYS A 260 1.96 17.56 37.76
CA LYS A 260 2.45 16.79 36.59
C LYS A 260 3.08 15.49 37.06
N ASP A 261 2.72 14.40 36.39
CA ASP A 261 3.46 13.13 36.48
C ASP A 261 4.59 13.12 35.41
N ASN A 262 5.83 13.05 35.87
CA ASN A 262 7.00 13.08 34.99
C ASN A 262 7.39 11.67 34.44
N LYS A 263 6.54 10.67 34.63
CA LYS A 263 6.79 9.34 34.07
C LYS A 263 6.68 9.35 32.56
N ILE A 264 7.71 8.83 31.88
CA ILE A 264 7.73 8.54 30.43
C ILE A 264 7.43 7.06 30.26
N ASP A 265 6.52 6.73 29.35
CA ASP A 265 6.14 5.35 29.03
C ASP A 265 6.21 5.17 27.50
N ASP A 266 7.05 4.25 27.04
CA ASP A 266 7.30 3.90 25.65
C ASP A 266 6.75 2.52 25.25
N THR A 267 5.88 1.94 26.08
CA THR A 267 5.24 0.64 25.82
C THR A 267 4.26 0.68 24.65
N SER A 268 3.68 1.85 24.38
CA SER A 268 2.82 2.11 23.23
C SER A 268 3.03 3.51 22.66
N LEU A 269 2.67 3.70 21.39
CA LEU A 269 2.76 5.04 20.77
C LEU A 269 1.86 6.05 21.46
N LEU A 270 0.65 5.66 21.89
CA LEU A 270 -0.26 6.51 22.64
C LEU A 270 0.32 6.96 23.98
N ASN A 271 0.88 6.01 24.76
CA ASN A 271 1.49 6.33 26.04
C ASN A 271 2.70 7.26 25.86
N PHE A 272 3.49 7.01 24.81
CA PHE A 272 4.62 7.88 24.49
C PHE A 272 4.16 9.30 24.08
N TYR A 273 3.13 9.40 23.25
CA TYR A 273 2.51 10.67 22.90
C TYR A 273 2.03 11.41 24.15
N LEU A 274 1.29 10.73 25.04
CA LEU A 274 0.85 11.31 26.30
C LEU A 274 2.01 11.78 27.17
N SER A 275 3.10 11.00 27.23
CA SER A 275 4.31 11.40 27.94
C SER A 275 4.86 12.70 27.37
N SER A 276 4.97 12.80 26.05
CA SER A 276 5.60 13.95 25.38
C SER A 276 4.85 15.27 25.60
N ILE A 277 3.52 15.22 25.76
CA ILE A 277 2.68 16.43 25.95
C ILE A 277 2.42 16.78 27.41
N THR A 278 2.72 15.88 28.35
CA THR A 278 2.42 16.08 29.79
C THR A 278 3.66 16.17 30.66
N VAL A 279 4.82 15.66 30.23
CA VAL A 279 6.07 15.70 31.00
C VAL A 279 6.74 17.07 30.81
N GLU A 280 7.12 17.68 31.90
CA GLU A 280 7.90 18.91 31.88
C GLU A 280 9.36 18.61 31.54
N ASN A 281 9.95 19.40 30.64
CA ASN A 281 11.31 19.18 30.14
C ASN A 281 11.49 17.75 29.60
N PHE A 282 10.57 17.32 28.72
CA PHE A 282 10.60 16.00 28.13
C PHE A 282 11.97 15.72 27.51
N ASP A 283 12.66 14.74 28.05
CA ASP A 283 13.95 14.26 27.57
C ASP A 283 13.89 12.73 27.51
N TYR A 284 13.86 12.19 26.30
CA TYR A 284 13.83 10.76 26.04
C TYR A 284 14.96 10.39 25.08
N LYS A 285 15.77 9.40 25.48
CA LYS A 285 16.86 8.86 24.66
C LYS A 285 16.44 7.53 24.05
N PRO A 286 16.03 7.53 22.77
CA PRO A 286 15.67 6.31 22.08
C PRO A 286 16.87 5.41 21.87
N ASN A 287 16.64 4.10 21.77
CA ASN A 287 17.66 3.08 21.52
C ASN A 287 17.17 2.05 20.49
N ASN A 288 17.97 1.02 20.20
CA ASN A 288 17.67 -0.01 19.20
C ASN A 288 16.41 -0.85 19.51
N LYS A 289 15.88 -0.82 20.74
CA LYS A 289 14.65 -1.50 21.15
C LYS A 289 13.42 -0.60 21.05
N THR A 290 13.62 0.70 20.89
CA THR A 290 12.51 1.65 20.76
C THR A 290 11.67 1.33 19.53
N ASN A 291 10.34 1.33 19.70
CA ASN A 291 9.41 1.01 18.61
C ASN A 291 9.59 1.97 17.44
N LYS A 292 9.56 1.44 16.21
CA LYS A 292 9.72 2.23 14.98
C LYS A 292 8.75 3.42 14.88
N LYS A 293 7.50 3.27 15.30
CA LYS A 293 6.52 4.36 15.30
C LYS A 293 6.85 5.46 16.30
N ILE A 294 7.43 5.09 17.45
CA ILE A 294 7.94 6.05 18.43
C ILE A 294 9.12 6.81 17.84
N TRP A 295 10.05 6.15 17.15
CA TRP A 295 11.13 6.81 16.42
C TRP A 295 10.60 7.82 15.41
N GLN A 296 9.63 7.42 14.60
CA GLN A 296 8.99 8.31 13.62
C GLN A 296 8.35 9.52 14.29
N TYR A 297 7.64 9.30 15.42
CA TYR A 297 7.01 10.37 16.17
C TYR A 297 8.04 11.35 16.77
N ILE A 298 9.10 10.84 17.40
CA ILE A 298 10.20 11.66 17.96
C ILE A 298 10.76 12.59 16.89
N THR A 299 11.00 12.07 15.70
CA THR A 299 11.54 12.82 14.56
C THR A 299 10.53 13.84 14.04
N SER A 300 9.27 13.43 13.79
CA SER A 300 8.22 14.27 13.24
C SER A 300 7.81 15.41 14.21
N ALA A 301 7.83 15.14 15.51
CA ALA A 301 7.53 16.11 16.56
C ALA A 301 8.74 16.94 16.99
N ASN A 302 9.91 16.75 16.33
CA ASN A 302 11.18 17.42 16.65
C ASN A 302 11.58 17.29 18.13
N LEU A 303 11.37 16.11 18.70
CA LEU A 303 11.69 15.80 20.10
C LEU A 303 13.11 15.25 20.29
N LEU A 304 13.79 14.87 19.20
CA LEU A 304 15.15 14.37 19.23
C LEU A 304 16.11 15.55 19.38
N LYS A 305 16.57 15.76 20.59
CA LYS A 305 17.62 16.74 20.90
C LYS A 305 18.97 16.05 20.84
N PHE A 306 19.79 16.44 19.88
CA PHE A 306 21.13 15.92 19.72
C PHE A 306 22.13 17.08 19.72
N GLU A 307 22.91 17.17 20.80
CA GLU A 307 23.92 18.22 20.98
C GLU A 307 25.29 17.62 21.35
N ASP A 308 25.34 16.33 21.71
CA ASP A 308 26.53 15.66 22.20
C ASP A 308 27.21 14.81 21.11
N TYR A 309 28.00 15.47 20.27
CA TYR A 309 28.75 14.82 19.19
C TYR A 309 29.91 13.93 19.68
N GLU A 310 30.23 13.97 20.97
CA GLU A 310 31.25 13.11 21.56
C GLU A 310 30.69 11.75 22.01
N ASN A 311 29.38 11.63 22.17
CA ASN A 311 28.72 10.39 22.57
C ASN A 311 28.58 9.42 21.36
N LYS A 312 29.67 8.72 21.06
CA LYS A 312 29.75 7.82 19.89
C LYS A 312 28.83 6.61 19.99
N GLU A 313 28.58 6.11 21.19
CA GLU A 313 27.64 5.02 21.46
C GLU A 313 26.23 5.43 21.07
N PHE A 314 25.79 6.64 21.45
CA PHE A 314 24.46 7.12 21.09
C PHE A 314 24.34 7.40 19.57
N ILE A 315 25.38 7.94 18.93
CA ILE A 315 25.39 8.09 17.46
C ILE A 315 25.26 6.73 16.79
N ASN A 316 25.95 5.71 17.29
CA ASN A 316 25.84 4.35 16.75
C ASN A 316 24.41 3.77 16.90
N GLU A 317 23.69 4.06 18.00
CA GLU A 317 22.28 3.68 18.16
C GLU A 317 21.39 4.40 17.12
N LEU A 318 21.66 5.68 16.83
CA LEU A 318 20.97 6.43 15.78
C LEU A 318 21.24 5.82 14.39
N GLU A 319 22.47 5.41 14.10
CA GLU A 319 22.82 4.71 12.86
C GLU A 319 22.09 3.38 12.72
N ILE A 320 22.00 2.59 13.80
CA ILE A 320 21.23 1.34 13.83
C ILE A 320 19.74 1.62 13.56
N ALA A 321 19.18 2.67 14.19
CA ALA A 321 17.80 3.07 13.96
C ALA A 321 17.56 3.49 12.50
N ALA A 322 18.52 4.16 11.89
CA ALA A 322 18.45 4.54 10.48
C ALA A 322 18.59 3.31 9.54
N ASP A 323 19.46 2.36 9.88
CA ASP A 323 19.60 1.09 9.12
C ASP A 323 18.32 0.25 9.14
N LEU A 324 17.58 0.27 10.26
CA LEU A 324 16.27 -0.34 10.42
C LEU A 324 15.14 0.46 9.77
N GLY A 325 15.45 1.64 9.19
CA GLY A 325 14.47 2.54 8.58
C GLY A 325 13.51 3.16 9.59
N SER A 326 13.95 3.37 10.83
CA SER A 326 13.20 4.04 11.91
C SER A 326 13.55 5.52 12.00
N LEU A 327 14.73 5.90 11.54
CA LEU A 327 15.25 7.26 11.46
C LEU A 327 15.67 7.56 10.01
N GLU A 328 15.45 8.77 9.54
CA GLU A 328 15.91 9.20 8.22
C GLU A 328 17.45 9.32 8.19
N PHE A 329 18.05 8.80 7.14
CA PHE A 329 19.50 8.83 7.00
C PHE A 329 20.07 10.26 6.91
N SER A 330 19.34 11.19 6.36
CA SER A 330 19.68 12.62 6.32
C SER A 330 20.06 13.17 7.70
N TYR A 331 19.38 12.71 8.76
CA TYR A 331 19.68 13.11 10.13
C TYR A 331 21.09 12.66 10.57
N ILE A 332 21.50 11.45 10.21
CA ILE A 332 22.86 10.94 10.47
C ILE A 332 23.89 11.76 9.70
N LEU A 333 23.61 12.10 8.44
CA LEU A 333 24.51 12.92 7.64
C LEU A 333 24.70 14.32 8.23
N ASP A 334 23.66 14.90 8.83
CA ASP A 334 23.75 16.20 9.50
C ASP A 334 24.59 16.08 10.79
N ILE A 335 24.48 14.98 11.54
CA ILE A 335 25.39 14.71 12.67
C ILE A 335 26.83 14.63 12.18
N TYR A 336 27.10 13.87 11.12
CA TYR A 336 28.43 13.70 10.56
C TYR A 336 29.07 15.02 10.12
N LYS A 337 28.31 15.95 9.53
CA LYS A 337 28.81 17.28 9.16
C LYS A 337 29.32 18.09 10.35
N ASN A 338 28.77 17.84 11.55
CA ASN A 338 29.09 18.60 12.75
C ASN A 338 30.22 17.96 13.60
N ILE A 339 30.61 16.71 13.34
CA ILE A 339 31.78 16.10 13.97
C ILE A 339 33.05 16.81 13.47
N LYS A 340 33.88 17.26 14.40
CA LYS A 340 35.10 18.05 14.09
C LYS A 340 36.28 17.14 13.90
N PHE A 341 37.03 17.35 12.83
CA PHE A 341 38.30 16.69 12.53
C PHE A 341 39.41 17.74 12.32
N SER A 342 40.65 17.35 12.60
CA SER A 342 41.78 18.20 12.32
C SER A 342 42.11 18.22 10.81
N LEU A 343 42.84 19.25 10.35
CA LEU A 343 43.30 19.30 8.97
C LEU A 343 44.16 18.05 8.60
N ASN A 344 44.95 17.54 9.55
CA ASN A 344 45.74 16.35 9.34
C ASN A 344 44.88 15.10 9.11
N ASP A 345 43.74 15.00 9.76
CA ASP A 345 42.81 13.89 9.54
C ASP A 345 42.26 13.91 8.11
N PHE A 346 42.00 15.10 7.58
CA PHE A 346 41.55 15.23 6.19
C PHE A 346 42.67 15.00 5.17
N LEU A 347 43.89 15.46 5.43
CA LEU A 347 45.02 15.30 4.50
C LEU A 347 45.42 13.83 4.35
N ASP A 348 45.40 13.05 5.42
CA ASP A 348 45.71 11.62 5.42
C ASP A 348 44.51 10.75 5.81
N ALA A 349 43.34 11.09 5.27
CA ALA A 349 42.10 10.38 5.59
C ALA A 349 42.18 8.88 5.26
N ASP A 350 42.90 8.51 4.20
CA ASP A 350 43.09 7.13 3.74
C ASP A 350 43.77 6.20 4.79
N ASN A 351 44.53 6.77 5.71
CA ASN A 351 45.19 6.03 6.79
C ASN A 351 44.53 6.31 8.15
N ASN A 352 44.09 7.53 8.38
CA ASN A 352 43.63 7.96 9.69
C ASN A 352 42.25 7.39 10.04
N TYR A 353 41.34 7.16 9.07
CA TYR A 353 40.02 6.57 9.36
C TYR A 353 40.15 5.22 10.10
N LYS A 354 41.21 4.44 9.83
CA LYS A 354 41.42 3.12 10.44
C LYS A 354 41.75 3.17 11.94
N LYS A 355 42.15 4.34 12.44
CA LYS A 355 42.58 4.56 13.84
C LYS A 355 41.48 5.17 14.68
N LEU A 356 40.39 5.64 14.05
CA LEU A 356 39.30 6.33 14.69
C LEU A 356 38.21 5.34 15.17
N HIS A 357 37.34 5.84 16.04
CA HIS A 357 36.12 5.12 16.37
C HIS A 357 35.28 4.89 15.10
N PRO A 358 34.56 3.75 14.93
CA PRO A 358 33.84 3.45 13.71
C PRO A 358 32.88 4.55 13.24
N VAL A 359 32.17 5.24 14.16
CA VAL A 359 31.34 6.41 13.87
C VAL A 359 32.17 7.54 13.26
N ASP A 360 33.31 7.87 13.87
CA ASP A 360 34.19 8.94 13.39
C ASP A 360 34.81 8.60 12.05
N SER A 361 35.15 7.34 11.83
CA SER A 361 35.66 6.84 10.55
C SER A 361 34.63 7.11 9.44
N ARG A 362 33.36 6.77 9.66
CA ARG A 362 32.29 7.02 8.69
C ARG A 362 32.08 8.52 8.48
N ALA A 363 32.08 9.30 9.55
CA ALA A 363 31.90 10.76 9.47
C ALA A 363 33.05 11.43 8.70
N LEU A 364 34.30 11.05 8.97
CA LEU A 364 35.46 11.57 8.25
C LEU A 364 35.38 11.27 6.76
N ILE A 365 35.12 10.02 6.40
CA ILE A 365 35.01 9.63 4.99
C ILE A 365 33.80 10.30 4.31
N PHE A 366 32.66 10.45 5.00
CA PHE A 366 31.54 11.23 4.47
C PHE A 366 31.91 12.69 4.20
N GLN A 367 32.61 13.36 5.13
CA GLN A 367 33.06 14.73 4.89
C GLN A 367 34.09 14.81 3.74
N LYS A 368 34.93 13.78 3.55
CA LYS A 368 35.81 13.68 2.37
C LYS A 368 35.03 13.56 1.07
N ILE A 369 33.91 12.85 1.05
CA ILE A 369 33.03 12.80 -0.13
C ILE A 369 32.53 14.19 -0.48
N LEU A 370 32.09 14.97 0.51
CA LEU A 370 31.60 16.34 0.31
C LEU A 370 32.68 17.31 -0.19
N LEU A 371 33.93 17.08 0.21
CA LEU A 371 35.07 17.92 -0.16
C LEU A 371 35.78 17.45 -1.45
N SER A 372 35.29 16.38 -2.09
CA SER A 372 35.94 15.81 -3.27
C SER A 372 35.44 16.50 -4.55
N ASP A 373 36.33 17.26 -5.22
CA ASP A 373 36.04 17.91 -6.50
C ASP A 373 36.21 16.96 -7.71
N ASN A 374 36.87 15.82 -7.52
CA ASN A 374 37.17 14.85 -8.56
C ASN A 374 36.26 13.62 -8.41
N THR A 375 35.65 13.20 -9.51
CA THR A 375 34.75 12.06 -9.58
C THR A 375 35.40 10.75 -9.14
N ASP A 376 36.67 10.51 -9.48
CA ASP A 376 37.39 9.31 -9.06
C ASP A 376 37.56 9.25 -7.53
N ASN A 377 37.95 10.36 -6.91
CA ASN A 377 38.06 10.46 -5.46
C ASN A 377 36.69 10.32 -4.78
N LYS A 378 35.66 10.96 -5.36
CA LYS A 378 34.30 10.83 -4.84
C LYS A 378 33.84 9.38 -4.87
N LEU A 379 34.04 8.65 -5.96
CA LEU A 379 33.72 7.23 -6.09
C LEU A 379 34.51 6.37 -5.09
N LYS A 380 35.81 6.60 -4.98
CA LYS A 380 36.69 5.91 -4.01
C LYS A 380 36.11 6.03 -2.60
N TYR A 381 35.78 7.22 -2.14
CA TYR A 381 35.27 7.43 -0.79
C TYR A 381 33.81 6.97 -0.63
N LEU A 382 32.97 7.02 -1.65
CA LEU A 382 31.64 6.43 -1.62
C LEU A 382 31.69 4.91 -1.39
N PHE A 383 32.55 4.20 -2.12
CA PHE A 383 32.69 2.76 -1.93
C PHE A 383 33.36 2.42 -0.60
N LEU A 384 34.34 3.20 -0.17
CA LEU A 384 34.95 3.03 1.14
C LEU A 384 33.92 3.20 2.28
N LEU A 385 33.08 4.23 2.20
CA LEU A 385 32.02 4.44 3.20
C LEU A 385 31.00 3.29 3.21
N ASN A 386 30.64 2.79 2.02
CA ASN A 386 29.78 1.62 1.89
C ASN A 386 30.38 0.37 2.57
N ASP A 387 31.67 0.17 2.42
CA ASP A 387 32.35 -0.96 3.05
C ASP A 387 32.45 -0.79 4.58
N LEU A 388 32.69 0.42 5.09
CA LEU A 388 32.67 0.72 6.52
C LEU A 388 31.29 0.46 7.15
N TYR A 389 30.20 0.75 6.43
CA TYR A 389 28.86 0.40 6.90
C TYR A 389 28.64 -1.12 6.89
N LYS A 390 29.09 -1.85 5.87
CA LYS A 390 28.98 -3.31 5.80
C LYS A 390 29.76 -4.00 6.92
N GLU A 391 30.97 -3.56 7.22
CA GLU A 391 31.80 -4.08 8.33
C GLU A 391 31.08 -3.98 9.68
N ASN A 392 30.29 -2.92 9.87
CA ASN A 392 29.52 -2.70 11.08
C ASN A 392 28.07 -3.28 11.01
N LYS A 393 27.75 -4.08 9.98
CA LYS A 393 26.43 -4.69 9.77
C LYS A 393 25.29 -3.68 9.55
N LEU A 394 25.61 -2.50 9.06
CA LEU A 394 24.67 -1.42 8.75
C LEU A 394 24.50 -1.32 7.21
N GLN A 395 23.99 -2.39 6.58
CA GLN A 395 24.00 -2.51 5.12
C GLN A 395 22.90 -1.70 4.41
N ASN A 396 21.82 -1.37 5.12
CA ASN A 396 20.65 -0.76 4.52
C ASN A 396 20.70 0.77 4.54
N ILE A 397 21.33 1.34 5.57
CA ILE A 397 21.35 2.78 5.83
C ILE A 397 21.91 3.58 4.64
N PHE A 398 22.98 3.10 4.01
CA PHE A 398 23.72 3.81 2.98
C PHE A 398 23.30 3.47 1.56
N ARG A 399 22.54 2.40 1.39
CA ARG A 399 22.22 1.80 0.09
C ARG A 399 21.51 2.76 -0.87
N ASN A 400 20.49 3.45 -0.40
CA ASN A 400 19.72 4.39 -1.23
C ASN A 400 20.57 5.62 -1.56
N PHE A 401 21.24 6.19 -0.58
CA PHE A 401 22.12 7.34 -0.77
C PHE A 401 23.25 7.02 -1.79
N LEU A 402 23.90 5.86 -1.66
CA LEU A 402 24.91 5.41 -2.61
C LEU A 402 24.31 5.34 -4.03
N SER A 403 23.15 4.69 -4.19
CA SER A 403 22.49 4.58 -5.48
C SER A 403 22.23 5.95 -6.12
N ASP A 404 21.71 6.90 -5.34
CA ASP A 404 21.41 8.25 -5.83
C ASP A 404 22.68 8.98 -6.29
N GLN A 405 23.76 8.92 -5.49
CA GLN A 405 25.05 9.49 -5.86
C GLN A 405 25.63 8.85 -7.13
N LEU A 406 25.51 7.53 -7.28
CA LEU A 406 26.00 6.82 -8.46
C LEU A 406 25.16 7.14 -9.72
N ILE A 407 23.86 7.38 -9.59
CA ILE A 407 22.99 7.82 -10.68
C ILE A 407 23.42 9.20 -11.18
N GLU A 408 23.71 10.12 -10.27
CA GLU A 408 24.20 11.45 -10.64
C GLU A 408 25.56 11.38 -11.36
N ILE A 409 26.51 10.62 -10.81
CA ILE A 409 27.82 10.40 -11.44
C ILE A 409 27.66 9.76 -12.84
N LYS A 410 26.75 8.82 -12.99
CA LYS A 410 26.49 8.18 -14.29
C LYS A 410 26.00 9.16 -15.37
N LYS A 411 25.32 10.24 -15.00
CA LYS A 411 24.89 11.29 -15.92
C LYS A 411 26.05 12.14 -16.42
N GLU A 412 27.07 12.34 -15.58
CA GLU A 412 28.26 13.15 -15.90
C GLU A 412 29.31 12.39 -16.71
N GLY A 413 29.32 11.07 -16.65
CA GLY A 413 30.23 10.17 -17.32
C GLY A 413 30.92 9.20 -16.35
N ILE A 414 31.05 7.94 -16.75
CA ILE A 414 31.59 6.88 -15.89
C ILE A 414 33.11 6.80 -16.08
N PRO A 415 33.92 6.98 -15.00
CA PRO A 415 35.36 6.77 -15.07
C PRO A 415 35.73 5.32 -15.41
N LEU A 416 36.85 5.14 -16.09
CA LEU A 416 37.38 3.82 -16.44
C LEU A 416 37.58 2.96 -15.19
N GLY A 417 37.07 1.74 -15.23
CA GLY A 417 37.20 0.76 -14.13
C GLY A 417 36.04 0.73 -13.13
N TYR A 418 35.14 1.72 -13.11
CA TYR A 418 34.02 1.77 -12.16
C TYR A 418 32.68 1.31 -12.73
N ALA A 419 32.58 1.06 -14.04
CA ALA A 419 31.31 0.77 -14.71
C ALA A 419 30.55 -0.39 -14.05
N THR A 420 31.20 -1.53 -13.82
CA THR A 420 30.57 -2.69 -13.19
C THR A 420 30.19 -2.45 -11.73
N LEU A 421 31.03 -1.72 -10.98
CA LEU A 421 30.73 -1.38 -9.59
C LEU A 421 29.53 -0.44 -9.49
N ILE A 422 29.43 0.54 -10.37
CA ILE A 422 28.30 1.48 -10.44
C ILE A 422 27.03 0.72 -10.79
N GLU A 423 27.06 -0.11 -11.83
CA GLU A 423 25.86 -0.88 -12.26
C GLU A 423 25.35 -1.83 -11.18
N ASN A 424 26.24 -2.47 -10.42
CA ASN A 424 25.85 -3.40 -9.35
C ASN A 424 25.30 -2.72 -8.09
N ASN A 425 25.54 -1.43 -7.90
CA ASN A 425 25.14 -0.69 -6.70
C ASN A 425 24.02 0.35 -6.97
N ILE A 426 23.64 0.59 -8.22
CA ILE A 426 22.46 1.39 -8.54
C ILE A 426 21.22 0.57 -8.26
N ILE A 427 20.34 1.11 -7.41
CA ILE A 427 18.98 0.61 -7.28
C ILE A 427 18.20 1.26 -8.42
N LEU A 428 17.90 0.47 -9.42
CA LEU A 428 16.94 0.91 -10.42
C LEU A 428 15.58 0.93 -9.71
N GLU A 429 15.05 2.13 -9.43
CA GLU A 429 13.60 2.23 -9.25
C GLU A 429 12.98 1.56 -10.48
N GLU A 430 11.96 0.73 -10.27
CA GLU A 430 11.16 0.19 -11.35
C GLU A 430 10.53 1.40 -12.08
N LYS A 431 11.33 2.03 -12.95
CA LYS A 431 10.78 3.00 -13.90
C LYS A 431 9.76 2.25 -14.70
N GLU A 432 8.61 2.89 -14.90
CA GLU A 432 7.56 2.47 -15.85
C GLU A 432 8.17 1.63 -16.95
N ILE A 433 7.70 0.40 -17.09
CA ILE A 433 8.21 -0.57 -18.06
C ILE A 433 8.46 0.18 -19.38
N PRO A 434 9.71 0.29 -19.84
CA PRO A 434 10.00 1.13 -20.99
C PRO A 434 9.14 0.66 -22.16
N LYS A 435 8.47 1.57 -22.85
CA LYS A 435 7.57 1.29 -23.99
C LYS A 435 8.19 0.42 -25.07
N LYS A 436 9.52 0.19 -25.02
CA LYS A 436 10.29 -0.76 -25.83
C LYS A 436 11.22 -1.53 -24.91
N ILE A 437 10.74 -2.66 -24.41
CA ILE A 437 11.61 -3.64 -23.76
C ILE A 437 12.45 -4.29 -24.88
N ARG A 438 13.76 -4.05 -24.87
CA ARG A 438 14.71 -4.85 -25.64
C ARG A 438 14.99 -6.11 -24.81
N TYR A 439 14.48 -7.24 -25.27
CA TYR A 439 14.72 -8.53 -24.61
C TYR A 439 16.11 -9.02 -24.99
N ASN A 440 16.99 -9.07 -24.03
CA ASN A 440 18.24 -9.83 -24.08
C ASN A 440 18.08 -11.19 -23.39
N ASP A 441 16.87 -11.66 -23.17
CA ASP A 441 16.65 -12.99 -22.63
C ASP A 441 16.67 -13.98 -23.80
N ASP A 442 17.68 -14.83 -23.81
CA ASP A 442 17.92 -15.78 -24.88
C ASP A 442 16.91 -16.94 -24.91
N LYS A 443 16.05 -17.06 -23.89
CA LYS A 443 15.16 -18.21 -23.74
C LYS A 443 13.66 -17.89 -23.85
N TYR A 444 13.21 -16.74 -23.34
CA TYR A 444 11.78 -16.40 -23.29
C TYR A 444 11.47 -15.10 -23.99
N TYR A 445 10.45 -15.10 -24.86
CA TYR A 445 9.85 -13.86 -25.31
C TYR A 445 9.00 -13.26 -24.19
N SER A 446 8.98 -11.94 -24.09
CA SER A 446 8.05 -11.28 -23.21
C SER A 446 6.63 -11.60 -23.62
N SER A 447 5.82 -11.81 -22.62
CA SER A 447 4.41 -11.99 -22.79
C SER A 447 3.76 -10.77 -23.48
N ARG A 448 3.29 -10.98 -24.71
CA ARG A 448 2.48 -9.99 -25.43
C ARG A 448 1.06 -9.98 -24.90
N ILE A 449 0.61 -11.08 -24.35
CA ILE A 449 -0.69 -11.24 -23.74
C ILE A 449 -0.73 -10.47 -22.43
N LEU A 450 0.28 -10.58 -21.57
CA LEU A 450 0.40 -9.77 -20.36
C LEU A 450 0.39 -8.28 -20.68
N LYS A 451 1.09 -7.85 -21.73
CA LYS A 451 1.09 -6.48 -22.19
C LYS A 451 -0.31 -6.02 -22.60
N PHE A 452 -1.07 -6.87 -23.29
CA PHE A 452 -2.46 -6.57 -23.67
C PHE A 452 -3.34 -6.32 -22.43
N TYR A 453 -3.23 -7.15 -21.40
CA TYR A 453 -4.01 -6.97 -20.15
C TYR A 453 -3.57 -5.77 -19.31
N THR A 454 -2.35 -5.26 -19.48
CA THR A 454 -1.82 -4.09 -18.74
C THR A 454 -1.94 -2.77 -19.50
N GLU A 455 -2.31 -2.77 -20.79
CA GLU A 455 -2.53 -1.54 -21.57
C GLU A 455 -3.89 -0.91 -21.20
N LYS A 456 -3.93 0.41 -21.04
CA LYS A 456 -5.16 1.17 -20.74
C LYS A 456 -6.25 1.02 -21.82
N ASP A 457 -5.82 0.89 -23.09
CA ASP A 457 -6.69 0.70 -24.24
C ASP A 457 -6.24 -0.55 -25.03
N PRO A 458 -6.56 -1.76 -24.57
CA PRO A 458 -6.14 -2.98 -25.21
C PRO A 458 -6.86 -3.18 -26.54
N SER A 459 -6.08 -3.44 -27.61
CA SER A 459 -6.62 -3.72 -28.93
C SER A 459 -6.32 -5.15 -29.36
N LEU A 460 -7.37 -5.96 -29.57
CA LEU A 460 -7.24 -7.35 -30.05
C LEU A 460 -6.53 -7.43 -31.42
N ASN A 461 -6.75 -6.46 -32.30
CA ASN A 461 -6.07 -6.41 -33.61
C ASN A 461 -4.56 -6.16 -33.47
N LYS A 462 -4.15 -5.35 -32.48
CA LYS A 462 -2.74 -5.11 -32.20
C LYS A 462 -2.09 -6.33 -31.56
N LEU A 463 -2.81 -7.00 -30.65
CA LEU A 463 -2.36 -8.25 -30.04
C LEU A 463 -2.16 -9.33 -31.10
N SER A 464 -3.09 -9.50 -32.04
CA SER A 464 -3.00 -10.46 -33.14
C SER A 464 -1.73 -10.24 -33.97
N LYS A 465 -1.46 -9.00 -34.40
CA LYS A 465 -0.24 -8.64 -35.14
C LYS A 465 1.05 -8.87 -34.34
N ASP A 466 1.04 -8.54 -33.06
CA ASP A 466 2.18 -8.78 -32.17
C ASP A 466 2.44 -10.27 -32.01
N PHE A 467 1.38 -11.08 -31.95
CA PHE A 467 1.45 -12.53 -31.85
C PHE A 467 2.03 -13.17 -33.13
N GLU A 468 1.57 -12.74 -34.30
CA GLU A 468 2.14 -13.18 -35.58
C GLU A 468 3.64 -12.91 -35.67
N ASN A 469 4.06 -11.71 -35.24
CA ASN A 469 5.46 -11.33 -35.26
C ASN A 469 6.30 -12.17 -34.28
N VAL A 470 5.80 -12.51 -33.12
CA VAL A 470 6.45 -13.37 -32.13
C VAL A 470 6.53 -14.81 -32.69
N TYR A 471 5.42 -15.32 -33.25
CA TYR A 471 5.38 -16.67 -33.82
C TYR A 471 6.34 -16.85 -34.99
N LYS A 472 6.40 -15.89 -35.93
CA LYS A 472 7.37 -15.89 -37.02
C LYS A 472 8.82 -15.92 -36.52
N LYS A 473 9.12 -15.29 -35.41
CA LYS A 473 10.45 -15.32 -34.78
C LYS A 473 10.73 -16.65 -34.09
N ILE A 474 9.76 -17.24 -33.39
CA ILE A 474 9.88 -18.58 -32.78
C ILE A 474 10.10 -19.64 -33.86
N LYS A 475 9.35 -19.57 -34.96
CA LYS A 475 9.51 -20.51 -36.09
C LYS A 475 10.90 -20.44 -36.75
N LYS A 476 11.52 -19.24 -36.75
CA LYS A 476 12.87 -19.04 -37.28
C LYS A 476 13.98 -19.45 -36.32
N ASN A 477 13.73 -19.40 -35.05
CA ASN A 477 14.73 -19.67 -34.02
C ASN A 477 14.16 -20.61 -32.94
N LYS A 478 14.47 -21.89 -33.05
CA LYS A 478 13.99 -22.98 -32.18
C LYS A 478 14.43 -22.84 -30.70
N LYS A 479 15.24 -21.82 -30.37
CA LYS A 479 15.64 -21.52 -28.98
C LYS A 479 14.58 -20.79 -28.18
N TYR A 480 13.52 -20.27 -28.82
CA TYR A 480 12.51 -19.49 -28.17
C TYR A 480 11.26 -20.32 -27.87
N GLU A 481 10.81 -20.25 -26.65
CA GLU A 481 9.61 -20.94 -26.18
C GLU A 481 8.57 -19.91 -25.70
N VAL A 482 7.29 -20.25 -25.83
CA VAL A 482 6.19 -19.45 -25.25
C VAL A 482 6.14 -19.74 -23.76
N SER A 483 6.02 -18.72 -22.91
CA SER A 483 5.93 -18.94 -21.47
C SER A 483 4.63 -19.67 -21.10
N ILE A 484 4.67 -20.45 -20.00
CA ILE A 484 3.49 -21.13 -19.46
C ILE A 484 2.39 -20.11 -19.13
N LYS A 485 2.75 -18.94 -18.61
CA LYS A 485 1.82 -17.83 -18.34
C LYS A 485 1.11 -17.35 -19.61
N ASP A 486 1.82 -17.22 -20.72
CA ASP A 486 1.23 -16.88 -22.02
C ASP A 486 0.27 -17.94 -22.53
N ALA A 487 0.63 -19.21 -22.42
CA ALA A 487 -0.23 -20.31 -22.83
C ALA A 487 -1.56 -20.32 -22.04
N MET A 488 -1.50 -20.06 -20.73
CA MET A 488 -2.70 -20.00 -19.89
C MET A 488 -3.58 -18.79 -20.20
N LEU A 489 -2.99 -17.61 -20.34
CA LEU A 489 -3.71 -16.39 -20.69
C LEU A 489 -4.31 -16.48 -22.10
N PHE A 490 -3.68 -17.26 -22.97
CA PHE A 490 -4.17 -17.51 -24.32
C PHE A 490 -5.49 -18.29 -24.30
N GLU A 491 -5.62 -19.32 -23.47
CA GLU A 491 -6.89 -20.05 -23.29
C GLU A 491 -8.01 -19.13 -22.78
N SER A 492 -7.67 -18.17 -21.91
CA SER A 492 -8.61 -17.15 -21.46
C SER A 492 -9.06 -16.22 -22.61
N LEU A 493 -8.17 -15.85 -23.51
CA LEU A 493 -8.51 -15.04 -24.69
C LEU A 493 -9.38 -15.79 -25.70
N GLU A 494 -9.12 -17.08 -25.92
CA GLU A 494 -9.99 -17.93 -26.77
C GLU A 494 -11.42 -17.97 -26.25
N SER A 495 -11.60 -18.06 -24.93
CA SER A 495 -12.93 -18.02 -24.31
C SER A 495 -13.67 -16.69 -24.55
N ASN A 496 -12.93 -15.61 -24.79
CA ASN A 496 -13.45 -14.27 -25.13
C ASN A 496 -13.55 -14.02 -26.65
N LYS A 497 -13.60 -15.08 -27.46
CA LYS A 497 -13.76 -15.01 -28.93
C LYS A 497 -12.54 -14.41 -29.66
N PHE A 498 -11.35 -14.42 -29.06
CA PHE A 498 -10.14 -14.10 -29.78
C PHE A 498 -9.82 -15.20 -30.78
N VAL A 499 -9.75 -14.83 -32.04
CA VAL A 499 -9.40 -15.77 -33.13
C VAL A 499 -7.91 -15.63 -33.40
N LEU A 500 -7.19 -16.75 -33.31
CA LEU A 500 -5.79 -16.81 -33.72
C LEU A 500 -5.65 -16.55 -35.23
N PRO A 501 -4.56 -15.88 -35.64
CA PRO A 501 -4.17 -15.85 -37.02
C PRO A 501 -3.99 -17.28 -37.56
N ASP A 502 -4.55 -17.55 -38.74
CA ASP A 502 -4.58 -18.90 -39.39
C ASP A 502 -3.20 -19.56 -39.55
N ASP A 503 -2.13 -18.77 -39.55
CA ASP A 503 -0.74 -19.23 -39.69
C ASP A 503 -0.15 -19.78 -38.38
N ILE A 504 -0.83 -19.66 -37.22
CA ILE A 504 -0.31 -20.08 -35.93
C ILE A 504 -0.87 -21.45 -35.55
N ASN A 505 -0.02 -22.45 -35.59
CA ASN A 505 -0.38 -23.78 -35.09
C ASN A 505 -0.28 -23.83 -33.55
N TYR A 506 -1.38 -23.45 -32.91
CA TYR A 506 -1.51 -23.42 -31.45
C TYR A 506 -1.30 -24.79 -30.79
N ALA A 507 -1.70 -25.87 -31.47
CA ALA A 507 -1.52 -27.22 -30.96
C ALA A 507 -0.02 -27.58 -30.75
N ASN A 508 0.88 -27.05 -31.57
CA ASN A 508 2.31 -27.25 -31.38
C ASN A 508 2.88 -26.40 -30.22
N ILE A 509 2.38 -25.18 -30.02
CA ILE A 509 2.75 -24.35 -28.89
C ILE A 509 2.26 -24.99 -27.59
N LYS A 510 1.04 -25.52 -27.57
CA LYS A 510 0.42 -26.19 -26.42
C LYS A 510 1.10 -27.51 -26.05
N LYS A 511 1.65 -28.23 -27.04
CA LYS A 511 2.26 -29.54 -26.84
C LYS A 511 3.58 -29.48 -26.07
N ASP A 512 4.33 -28.38 -26.20
CA ASP A 512 5.63 -28.19 -25.57
C ASP A 512 5.54 -27.51 -24.21
N ASN A 513 4.37 -26.92 -23.88
CA ASN A 513 4.13 -26.14 -22.66
C ASN A 513 2.78 -26.51 -22.01
N SER A 514 2.58 -27.78 -21.67
CA SER A 514 1.40 -28.16 -20.90
C SER A 514 1.43 -27.49 -19.54
N ALA A 515 0.31 -26.84 -19.15
CA ALA A 515 0.18 -26.29 -17.83
C ALA A 515 0.36 -27.39 -16.76
N PRO A 516 0.96 -27.11 -15.60
CA PRO A 516 1.06 -28.07 -14.52
C PRO A 516 -0.30 -28.70 -14.21
N ILE A 517 -0.33 -29.99 -13.98
CA ILE A 517 -1.59 -30.77 -13.71
C ILE A 517 -2.37 -30.11 -12.56
N GLU A 518 -1.67 -29.55 -11.59
CA GLU A 518 -2.28 -28.84 -10.46
C GLU A 518 -3.15 -27.66 -10.93
N LEU A 519 -2.63 -26.82 -11.84
CA LEU A 519 -3.37 -25.67 -12.38
C LEU A 519 -4.55 -26.11 -13.25
N ILE A 520 -4.38 -27.18 -14.03
CA ILE A 520 -5.48 -27.77 -14.81
C ILE A 520 -6.60 -28.26 -13.90
N ASN A 521 -6.25 -28.86 -12.75
CA ASN A 521 -7.22 -29.32 -11.77
C ASN A 521 -7.96 -28.15 -11.10
N MET A 522 -7.25 -27.03 -10.79
CA MET A 522 -7.91 -25.84 -10.26
C MET A 522 -8.94 -25.27 -11.24
N VAL A 523 -8.64 -25.24 -12.54
CA VAL A 523 -9.60 -24.82 -13.58
C VAL A 523 -10.81 -25.76 -13.60
N LYS A 524 -10.59 -27.06 -13.63
CA LYS A 524 -11.70 -28.05 -13.61
C LYS A 524 -12.58 -27.94 -12.38
N ASN A 525 -11.99 -27.66 -11.23
CA ASN A 525 -12.68 -27.51 -9.97
C ASN A 525 -13.29 -26.12 -9.77
N LYS A 526 -13.09 -25.20 -10.71
CA LYS A 526 -13.52 -23.80 -10.63
C LYS A 526 -12.94 -23.07 -9.39
N GLU A 527 -11.70 -23.38 -9.02
CA GLU A 527 -10.97 -22.73 -7.92
C GLU A 527 -10.33 -21.41 -8.43
N VAL A 528 -11.16 -20.47 -8.89
CA VAL A 528 -10.73 -19.27 -9.64
C VAL A 528 -9.77 -18.41 -8.82
N GLY A 529 -10.13 -18.06 -7.59
CA GLY A 529 -9.29 -17.21 -6.74
C GLY A 529 -7.93 -17.85 -6.44
N LEU A 530 -7.90 -19.15 -6.10
CA LEU A 530 -6.66 -19.87 -5.85
C LEU A 530 -5.78 -19.98 -7.11
N LEU A 531 -6.39 -20.20 -8.28
CA LEU A 531 -5.69 -20.22 -9.56
C LEU A 531 -4.98 -18.89 -9.83
N LEU A 532 -5.68 -17.77 -9.61
CA LEU A 532 -5.10 -16.44 -9.80
C LEU A 532 -3.94 -16.17 -8.83
N LEU A 533 -4.06 -16.58 -7.55
CA LEU A 533 -2.94 -16.49 -6.61
C LEU A 533 -1.72 -17.31 -7.08
N ARG A 534 -1.93 -18.49 -7.64
CA ARG A 534 -0.84 -19.31 -8.19
C ARG A 534 -0.20 -18.70 -9.45
N ILE A 535 -0.94 -17.91 -10.22
CA ILE A 535 -0.39 -17.14 -11.34
C ILE A 535 0.43 -15.95 -10.84
N VAL A 536 0.04 -15.32 -9.75
CA VAL A 536 0.80 -14.24 -9.10
C VAL A 536 2.16 -14.74 -8.61
N GLU A 537 2.20 -15.93 -7.98
CA GLU A 537 3.42 -16.59 -7.51
C GLU A 537 4.37 -16.96 -8.68
#